data_6cb94754913171cc6f70251dacb9b408
#
_entry.id   6cb94754913171cc6f70251dacb9b408
#
_cell.length_a   1.000
_cell.length_b   1.000
_cell.length_c   1.000
_cell.angle_alpha   90.00
_cell.angle_beta   90.00
_cell.angle_gamma   90.00
#
_symmetry.space_group_name_H-M   'P 1'
#
loop_
_entity.id
_entity.type
_entity.pdbx_description
1 polymer ?
#
loop_
_entity_poly.entity_id
_entity_poly.type
_entity_poly.pdbx_seq_one_letter_code
_entity_poly.pdbx_strand_id
1 'polypeptide(L)'
;MTGILTNLNRIIINRPLVFLFTLFLLVQTVLFLQTGVFTALEAEKYVRQGNLLFETGALGNTKYLFYLPVILLVYLCRLFGISYHFVVLIQVLLSGYSLFCFYHLGKNLSNEVVAFFSSTLLALFIPLQVWNFYLYSDSIFISLTIIYTWVVYRQGLKGITGAIAISLFLVLLIFSRPNGLLLVPPTIIYLLFRTQTKKELVFSCFFCAVLLTGMYMLLNTLFTGGEDMDAMKPFIEEHIICFVPLKPEGANLNIVQTSNPVNDIFYYIIHNPLHYSKFAVLKLFSFFNMTRSYYSPAHNILLAMILIPVYILALIGFFRFVKPFKNFTIFLVSLLILYPLAVTFQCDDWHSRFTMVVFPYILLLATKGSASLITRSKKKHELF
;
A
#
# COMPACT_ATOMS: atom_id res chain seq x y z
N MET A 1 6.24 36.75 20.63
CA MET A 1 5.54 35.60 20.02
C MET A 1 5.15 35.83 18.56
N THR A 2 4.69 37.00 18.17
CA THR A 2 4.33 37.36 16.77
C THR A 2 5.47 37.22 15.77
N GLY A 3 6.71 37.61 16.10
CA GLY A 3 7.85 37.49 15.18
C GLY A 3 8.30 36.07 14.87
N ILE A 4 8.12 35.12 15.78
CA ILE A 4 8.44 33.69 15.56
C ILE A 4 7.40 33.07 14.63
N LEU A 5 6.12 33.38 14.83
CA LEU A 5 5.02 32.87 13.98
C LEU A 5 5.11 33.44 12.55
N THR A 6 5.48 34.70 12.37
CA THR A 6 5.69 35.27 11.04
C THR A 6 6.89 34.69 10.32
N ASN A 7 8.00 34.39 11.02
CA ASN A 7 9.16 33.73 10.44
C ASN A 7 8.87 32.25 10.10
N LEU A 8 8.16 31.52 10.95
CA LEU A 8 7.70 30.14 10.65
C LEU A 8 6.81 30.09 9.42
N ASN A 9 5.82 31.00 9.33
CA ASN A 9 4.98 31.09 8.14
C ASN A 9 5.79 31.39 6.87
N ARG A 10 6.80 32.25 6.96
CA ARG A 10 7.67 32.58 5.84
C ARG A 10 8.55 31.39 5.42
N ILE A 11 9.04 30.58 6.37
CA ILE A 11 9.83 29.35 6.10
C ILE A 11 8.93 28.28 5.48
N ILE A 12 7.73 28.07 6.00
CA ILE A 12 6.76 27.09 5.48
C ILE A 12 6.37 27.42 4.05
N ILE A 13 6.13 28.70 3.74
CA ILE A 13 5.75 29.15 2.40
C ILE A 13 6.93 29.08 1.42
N ASN A 14 8.13 29.46 1.84
CA ASN A 14 9.29 29.54 0.97
C ASN A 14 10.06 28.22 0.82
N ARG A 15 9.99 27.30 1.79
CA ARG A 15 10.72 26.03 1.81
C ARG A 15 9.88 24.89 2.41
N PRO A 16 8.74 24.53 1.83
CA PRO A 16 7.83 23.56 2.39
C PRO A 16 8.46 22.18 2.56
N LEU A 17 9.34 21.76 1.66
CA LEU A 17 10.06 20.48 1.75
C LEU A 17 11.00 20.42 2.94
N VAL A 18 11.73 21.50 3.25
CA VAL A 18 12.64 21.54 4.41
C VAL A 18 11.85 21.32 5.70
N PHE A 19 10.73 22.04 5.85
CA PHE A 19 9.87 21.87 7.02
C PHE A 19 9.30 20.45 7.09
N LEU A 20 8.80 19.91 5.98
CA LEU A 20 8.24 18.58 5.90
C LEU A 20 9.25 17.49 6.30
N PHE A 21 10.47 17.58 5.79
CA PHE A 21 11.53 16.63 6.14
C PHE A 21 12.01 16.78 7.59
N THR A 22 12.10 17.99 8.12
CA THR A 22 12.42 18.21 9.53
C THR A 22 11.37 17.57 10.43
N LEU A 23 10.08 17.78 10.12
CA LEU A 23 8.97 17.17 10.85
C LEU A 23 9.00 15.64 10.73
N PHE A 24 9.21 15.10 9.53
CA PHE A 24 9.38 13.67 9.31
C PHE A 24 10.48 13.09 10.17
N LEU A 25 11.69 13.70 10.16
CA LEU A 25 12.81 13.23 10.97
C LEU A 25 12.53 13.29 12.47
N LEU A 26 11.84 14.33 12.94
CA LEU A 26 11.40 14.42 14.35
C LEU A 26 10.47 13.24 14.71
N VAL A 27 9.49 12.95 13.87
CA VAL A 27 8.59 11.80 14.06
C VAL A 27 9.37 10.49 14.08
N GLN A 28 10.28 10.28 13.11
CA GLN A 28 11.11 9.07 13.06
C GLN A 28 12.00 8.95 14.32
N THR A 29 12.59 10.04 14.78
CA THR A 29 13.41 10.03 16.00
C THR A 29 12.58 9.64 17.23
N VAL A 30 11.40 10.23 17.41
CA VAL A 30 10.52 9.89 18.54
C VAL A 30 10.11 8.42 18.49
N LEU A 31 9.70 7.94 17.33
CA LEU A 31 9.30 6.54 17.15
C LEU A 31 10.48 5.59 17.37
N PHE A 32 11.68 5.93 16.91
CA PHE A 32 12.87 5.14 17.15
C PHE A 32 13.19 5.01 18.64
N LEU A 33 13.10 6.12 19.39
CA LEU A 33 13.32 6.11 20.83
C LEU A 33 12.28 5.29 21.61
N GLN A 34 11.06 5.16 21.07
CA GLN A 34 9.99 4.36 21.66
C GLN A 34 10.03 2.89 21.29
N THR A 35 10.35 2.58 20.03
CA THR A 35 10.21 1.23 19.46
C THR A 35 11.57 0.52 19.37
N GLY A 36 12.66 1.27 19.12
CA GLY A 36 13.95 0.69 18.79
C GLY A 36 13.92 -0.07 17.46
N VAL A 37 14.72 -1.12 17.35
CA VAL A 37 14.73 -2.06 16.22
C VAL A 37 13.93 -3.29 16.60
N PHE A 38 12.76 -3.47 16.01
CA PHE A 38 11.86 -4.58 16.34
C PHE A 38 12.14 -5.79 15.45
N THR A 39 12.60 -6.89 16.07
CA THR A 39 13.03 -8.13 15.38
C THR A 39 12.19 -9.37 15.72
N ALA A 40 11.15 -9.22 16.54
CA ALA A 40 10.28 -10.31 16.98
C ALA A 40 9.12 -10.58 16.02
N LEU A 41 8.36 -11.63 16.29
CA LEU A 41 7.17 -12.06 15.55
C LEU A 41 7.50 -12.32 14.06
N GLU A 42 6.83 -11.62 13.16
CA GLU A 42 7.04 -11.81 11.71
C GLU A 42 8.47 -11.47 11.25
N ALA A 43 9.19 -10.58 11.95
CA ALA A 43 10.58 -10.26 11.62
C ALA A 43 11.51 -11.48 11.76
N GLU A 44 11.23 -12.39 12.70
CA GLU A 44 12.05 -13.58 12.95
C GLU A 44 12.21 -14.44 11.69
N LYS A 45 11.16 -14.56 10.88
CA LYS A 45 11.24 -15.32 9.64
C LYS A 45 12.20 -14.68 8.63
N TYR A 46 12.21 -13.34 8.53
CA TYR A 46 13.11 -12.63 7.60
C TYR A 46 14.55 -12.66 8.10
N VAL A 47 14.77 -12.51 9.40
CA VAL A 47 16.08 -12.64 10.04
C VAL A 47 16.63 -14.06 9.83
N ARG A 48 15.80 -15.10 10.08
CA ARG A 48 16.18 -16.50 9.84
C ARG A 48 16.54 -16.75 8.37
N GLN A 49 15.75 -16.23 7.42
CA GLN A 49 16.01 -16.42 5.99
C GLN A 49 17.26 -15.67 5.52
N GLY A 50 17.53 -14.47 6.03
CA GLY A 50 18.76 -13.71 5.72
C GLY A 50 20.01 -14.42 6.24
N ASN A 51 19.96 -14.99 7.45
CA ASN A 51 21.04 -15.80 8.00
C ASN A 51 21.23 -17.10 7.21
N LEU A 52 20.14 -17.81 6.89
CA LEU A 52 20.21 -19.03 6.10
C LEU A 52 20.81 -18.76 4.69
N LEU A 53 20.42 -17.68 4.06
CA LEU A 53 20.98 -17.26 2.76
C LEU A 53 22.49 -17.00 2.87
N PHE A 54 22.96 -16.41 3.99
CA PHE A 54 24.38 -16.20 4.24
C PHE A 54 25.14 -17.53 4.46
N GLU A 55 24.56 -18.47 5.19
CA GLU A 55 25.22 -19.73 5.56
C GLU A 55 25.21 -20.77 4.43
N THR A 56 24.14 -20.82 3.63
CA THR A 56 23.92 -21.89 2.63
C THR A 56 23.88 -21.41 1.19
N GLY A 57 23.79 -20.10 0.95
CA GLY A 57 23.58 -19.53 -0.38
C GLY A 57 22.17 -19.73 -0.95
N ALA A 58 21.21 -20.25 -0.15
CA ALA A 58 19.86 -20.56 -0.59
C ALA A 58 18.80 -20.11 0.42
N LEU A 59 17.59 -19.82 -0.09
CA LEU A 59 16.40 -19.61 0.75
C LEU A 59 15.78 -20.94 1.16
N GLY A 60 15.23 -21.00 2.37
CA GLY A 60 14.59 -22.22 2.86
C GLY A 60 13.31 -22.64 2.12
N ASN A 61 12.66 -21.70 1.45
CA ASN A 61 11.49 -21.96 0.60
C ASN A 61 11.36 -20.86 -0.45
N THR A 62 10.87 -21.19 -1.65
CA THR A 62 10.65 -20.26 -2.77
C THR A 62 9.67 -19.13 -2.45
N LYS A 63 8.72 -19.34 -1.53
CA LYS A 63 7.80 -18.27 -1.07
C LYS A 63 8.52 -17.05 -0.50
N TYR A 64 9.72 -17.22 0.04
CA TYR A 64 10.51 -16.11 0.60
C TYR A 64 11.09 -15.18 -0.46
N LEU A 65 11.06 -15.55 -1.74
CA LEU A 65 11.36 -14.64 -2.84
C LEU A 65 10.45 -13.40 -2.84
N PHE A 66 9.20 -13.54 -2.37
CA PHE A 66 8.28 -12.40 -2.24
C PHE A 66 8.61 -11.43 -1.09
N TYR A 67 9.70 -11.65 -0.37
CA TYR A 67 10.18 -10.79 0.71
C TYR A 67 11.66 -10.47 0.51
N LEU A 68 12.17 -10.65 -0.71
CA LEU A 68 13.59 -10.59 -1.03
C LEU A 68 14.29 -9.30 -0.56
N PRO A 69 13.74 -8.06 -0.74
CA PRO A 69 14.45 -6.86 -0.32
C PRO A 69 14.79 -6.83 1.17
N VAL A 70 13.86 -7.18 2.07
CA VAL A 70 14.15 -7.19 3.50
C VAL A 70 15.12 -8.31 3.87
N ILE A 71 15.00 -9.49 3.26
CA ILE A 71 15.90 -10.63 3.46
C ILE A 71 17.32 -10.29 3.00
N LEU A 72 17.47 -9.61 1.85
CA LEU A 72 18.77 -9.16 1.36
C LEU A 72 19.40 -8.11 2.28
N LEU A 73 18.62 -7.19 2.85
CA LEU A 73 19.14 -6.22 3.82
C LEU A 73 19.66 -6.93 5.08
N VAL A 74 18.95 -7.94 5.58
CA VAL A 74 19.41 -8.78 6.70
C VAL A 74 20.67 -9.57 6.32
N TYR A 75 20.70 -10.17 5.13
CA TYR A 75 21.88 -10.86 4.59
C TYR A 75 23.10 -9.92 4.54
N LEU A 76 22.94 -8.68 4.05
CA LEU A 76 24.02 -7.69 4.02
C LEU A 76 24.48 -7.31 5.42
N CYS A 77 23.58 -7.19 6.39
CA CYS A 77 23.96 -6.96 7.78
C CYS A 77 24.86 -8.09 8.30
N ARG A 78 24.51 -9.34 7.98
CA ARG A 78 25.30 -10.49 8.38
C ARG A 78 26.66 -10.54 7.65
N LEU A 79 26.66 -10.28 6.35
CA LEU A 79 27.86 -10.28 5.50
C LEU A 79 28.90 -9.27 5.97
N PHE A 80 28.48 -8.06 6.32
CA PHE A 80 29.37 -6.97 6.72
C PHE A 80 29.55 -6.84 8.25
N GLY A 81 28.91 -7.70 9.05
CA GLY A 81 28.98 -7.63 10.52
C GLY A 81 28.35 -6.35 11.10
N ILE A 82 27.41 -5.73 10.41
CA ILE A 82 26.73 -4.50 10.85
C ILE A 82 25.39 -4.81 11.51
N SER A 83 24.96 -3.93 12.41
CA SER A 83 23.71 -4.12 13.14
C SER A 83 22.47 -3.87 12.28
N TYR A 84 21.31 -4.41 12.70
CA TYR A 84 20.02 -4.20 12.02
C TYR A 84 19.53 -2.74 12.03
N HIS A 85 20.18 -1.84 12.74
CA HIS A 85 19.98 -0.39 12.58
C HIS A 85 20.18 0.08 11.15
N PHE A 86 21.04 -0.62 10.39
CA PHE A 86 21.21 -0.36 8.97
C PHE A 86 19.93 -0.62 8.16
N VAL A 87 19.20 -1.69 8.46
CA VAL A 87 17.90 -1.98 7.81
C VAL A 87 16.91 -0.85 8.11
N VAL A 88 16.80 -0.44 9.38
CA VAL A 88 15.93 0.67 9.81
C VAL A 88 16.33 1.97 9.09
N LEU A 89 17.63 2.27 8.99
CA LEU A 89 18.11 3.45 8.25
C LEU A 89 17.64 3.43 6.79
N ILE A 90 17.79 2.31 6.10
CA ILE A 90 17.33 2.17 4.71
C ILE A 90 15.80 2.33 4.61
N GLN A 91 15.04 1.76 5.54
CA GLN A 91 13.57 1.91 5.59
C GLN A 91 13.16 3.38 5.79
N VAL A 92 13.79 4.09 6.72
CA VAL A 92 13.53 5.51 6.98
C VAL A 92 13.91 6.38 5.77
N LEU A 93 15.06 6.14 5.14
CA LEU A 93 15.48 6.87 3.94
C LEU A 93 14.50 6.64 2.77
N LEU A 94 14.08 5.40 2.56
CA LEU A 94 13.11 5.03 1.52
C LEU A 94 11.74 5.65 1.79
N SER A 95 11.29 5.65 3.05
CA SER A 95 10.05 6.32 3.49
C SER A 95 10.13 7.83 3.29
N GLY A 96 11.26 8.47 3.62
CA GLY A 96 11.50 9.89 3.35
C GLY A 96 11.44 10.21 1.86
N TYR A 97 12.08 9.39 1.01
CA TYR A 97 12.01 9.58 -0.44
C TYR A 97 10.59 9.35 -0.99
N SER A 98 9.85 8.39 -0.44
CA SER A 98 8.44 8.19 -0.81
C SER A 98 7.57 9.39 -0.43
N LEU A 99 7.83 10.03 0.71
CA LEU A 99 7.17 11.27 1.13
C LEU A 99 7.46 12.44 0.15
N PHE A 100 8.70 12.54 -0.34
CA PHE A 100 9.06 13.49 -1.42
C PHE A 100 8.23 13.24 -2.69
N CYS A 101 8.17 11.98 -3.14
CA CYS A 101 7.37 11.60 -4.31
C CYS A 101 5.88 11.91 -4.11
N PHE A 102 5.35 11.63 -2.92
CA PHE A 102 3.96 11.91 -2.55
C PHE A 102 3.64 13.41 -2.59
N TYR A 103 4.51 14.26 -2.02
CA TYR A 103 4.37 15.71 -2.07
C TYR A 103 4.31 16.23 -3.51
N HIS A 104 5.25 15.82 -4.35
CA HIS A 104 5.28 16.24 -5.75
C HIS A 104 4.07 15.73 -6.53
N LEU A 105 3.60 14.53 -6.25
CA LEU A 105 2.38 13.99 -6.85
C LEU A 105 1.17 14.83 -6.43
N GLY A 106 1.02 15.12 -5.14
CA GLY A 106 -0.03 15.97 -4.61
C GLY A 106 -0.01 17.39 -5.18
N LYS A 107 1.19 17.99 -5.33
CA LYS A 107 1.39 19.32 -5.93
C LYS A 107 0.91 19.36 -7.39
N ASN A 108 1.23 18.34 -8.17
CA ASN A 108 0.80 18.23 -9.57
C ASN A 108 -0.71 17.96 -9.73
N LEU A 109 -1.31 17.25 -8.77
CA LEU A 109 -2.73 16.93 -8.81
C LEU A 109 -3.63 18.04 -8.24
N SER A 110 -3.08 18.96 -7.44
CA SER A 110 -3.83 20.03 -6.78
C SER A 110 -3.08 21.38 -6.81
N ASN A 111 -2.47 21.74 -5.69
CA ASN A 111 -1.61 22.89 -5.51
C ASN A 111 -0.63 22.64 -4.36
N GLU A 112 0.35 23.53 -4.21
CA GLU A 112 1.44 23.38 -3.25
C GLU A 112 0.98 23.35 -1.79
N VAL A 113 0.04 24.21 -1.44
CA VAL A 113 -0.46 24.32 -0.06
C VAL A 113 -1.17 23.04 0.37
N VAL A 114 -2.10 22.55 -0.45
CA VAL A 114 -2.86 21.34 -0.14
C VAL A 114 -1.95 20.10 -0.15
N ALA A 115 -0.98 20.05 -1.09
CA ALA A 115 0.02 18.98 -1.13
C ALA A 115 0.88 18.96 0.14
N PHE A 116 1.28 20.13 0.62
CA PHE A 116 2.04 20.26 1.86
C PHE A 116 1.26 19.71 3.07
N PHE A 117 0.00 20.13 3.26
CA PHE A 117 -0.82 19.62 4.37
C PHE A 117 -1.09 18.12 4.28
N SER A 118 -1.35 17.59 3.09
CA SER A 118 -1.55 16.15 2.90
C SER A 118 -0.28 15.35 3.18
N SER A 119 0.88 15.86 2.76
CA SER A 119 2.17 15.23 3.04
C SER A 119 2.54 15.32 4.53
N THR A 120 2.18 16.41 5.18
CA THR A 120 2.32 16.57 6.63
C THR A 120 1.46 15.55 7.38
N LEU A 121 0.21 15.35 6.95
CA LEU A 121 -0.65 14.31 7.53
C LEU A 121 -0.08 12.92 7.31
N LEU A 122 0.47 12.62 6.13
CA LEU A 122 1.13 11.34 5.86
C LEU A 122 2.36 11.13 6.76
N ALA A 123 3.19 12.17 6.97
CA ALA A 123 4.35 12.12 7.83
C ALA A 123 3.99 11.93 9.33
N LEU A 124 2.86 12.49 9.76
CA LEU A 124 2.36 12.40 11.13
C LEU A 124 1.49 11.15 11.38
N PHE A 125 1.16 10.38 10.34
CA PHE A 125 0.30 9.22 10.49
C PHE A 125 1.06 8.04 11.11
N ILE A 126 1.12 8.03 12.45
CA ILE A 126 1.90 7.08 13.26
C ILE A 126 1.64 5.61 12.87
N PRO A 127 0.39 5.16 12.63
CA PRO A 127 0.13 3.78 12.23
C PRO A 127 0.88 3.33 10.97
N LEU A 128 1.27 4.26 10.09
CA LEU A 128 2.09 3.98 8.92
C LEU A 128 3.58 4.11 9.23
N GLN A 129 3.97 5.15 9.99
CA GLN A 129 5.38 5.48 10.21
C GLN A 129 6.10 4.47 11.13
N VAL A 130 5.39 3.83 12.04
CA VAL A 130 5.96 2.86 12.98
C VAL A 130 6.57 1.64 12.27
N TRP A 131 6.08 1.29 11.10
CA TRP A 131 6.60 0.16 10.32
C TRP A 131 8.06 0.35 9.86
N ASN A 132 8.58 1.58 9.87
CA ASN A 132 9.98 1.86 9.57
C ASN A 132 10.96 1.23 10.57
N PHE A 133 10.48 0.85 11.77
CA PHE A 133 11.29 0.31 12.86
C PHE A 133 11.14 -1.20 13.05
N TYR A 134 10.22 -1.79 12.31
CA TYR A 134 10.03 -3.25 12.26
C TYR A 134 10.86 -3.82 11.10
N LEU A 135 11.59 -4.91 11.34
CA LEU A 135 12.26 -5.64 10.26
C LEU A 135 11.26 -6.43 9.43
N TYR A 136 10.21 -5.73 8.99
CA TYR A 136 9.15 -6.28 8.15
C TYR A 136 9.28 -5.77 6.72
N SER A 137 8.63 -6.44 5.80
CA SER A 137 8.56 -6.00 4.40
C SER A 137 7.63 -4.79 4.19
N ASP A 138 6.82 -4.42 5.18
CA ASP A 138 5.75 -3.43 5.07
C ASP A 138 6.25 -2.04 4.74
N SER A 139 7.22 -1.50 5.48
CA SER A 139 7.78 -0.18 5.25
C SER A 139 8.38 -0.05 3.84
N ILE A 140 9.18 -1.04 3.44
CA ILE A 140 9.80 -1.08 2.10
C ILE A 140 8.70 -1.11 1.04
N PHE A 141 7.73 -2.00 1.18
CA PHE A 141 6.65 -2.17 0.20
C PHE A 141 5.78 -0.93 0.06
N ILE A 142 5.33 -0.31 1.18
CA ILE A 142 4.51 0.91 1.15
C ILE A 142 5.29 2.05 0.49
N SER A 143 6.55 2.25 0.86
CA SER A 143 7.41 3.28 0.30
C SER A 143 7.61 3.08 -1.21
N LEU A 144 7.93 1.86 -1.63
CA LEU A 144 8.09 1.52 -3.05
C LEU A 144 6.78 1.69 -3.83
N THR A 145 5.63 1.42 -3.23
CA THR A 145 4.32 1.59 -3.91
C THR A 145 4.03 3.07 -4.20
N ILE A 146 4.35 3.96 -3.26
CA ILE A 146 4.22 5.42 -3.46
C ILE A 146 5.18 5.89 -4.56
N ILE A 147 6.45 5.45 -4.53
CA ILE A 147 7.45 5.77 -5.55
C ILE A 147 7.02 5.23 -6.92
N TYR A 148 6.51 3.99 -6.96
CA TYR A 148 5.95 3.39 -8.17
C TYR A 148 4.83 4.24 -8.79
N THR A 149 3.92 4.70 -7.96
CA THR A 149 2.82 5.57 -8.41
C THR A 149 3.35 6.88 -9.00
N TRP A 150 4.41 7.45 -8.42
CA TRP A 150 5.11 8.59 -8.97
C TRP A 150 5.78 8.26 -10.32
N VAL A 151 6.40 7.08 -10.44
CA VAL A 151 6.98 6.61 -11.71
C VAL A 151 5.90 6.44 -12.77
N VAL A 152 4.77 5.80 -12.46
CA VAL A 152 3.61 5.66 -13.37
C VAL A 152 3.12 7.03 -13.84
N TYR A 153 2.98 7.98 -12.91
CA TYR A 153 2.57 9.35 -13.25
C TYR A 153 3.55 10.04 -14.20
N ARG A 154 4.87 9.99 -13.90
CA ARG A 154 5.91 10.67 -14.70
C ARG A 154 6.22 10.00 -16.03
N GLN A 155 6.29 8.67 -16.05
CA GLN A 155 6.65 7.88 -17.22
C GLN A 155 5.47 7.61 -18.14
N GLY A 156 4.25 7.85 -17.68
CA GLY A 156 3.04 7.67 -18.46
C GLY A 156 3.01 8.34 -19.83
N LEU A 157 3.96 9.23 -20.11
CA LEU A 157 4.07 9.99 -21.37
C LEU A 157 5.28 9.55 -22.25
N LYS A 158 6.08 8.54 -21.85
CA LYS A 158 7.41 8.28 -22.45
C LYS A 158 7.54 6.98 -23.24
N GLY A 159 6.55 6.59 -24.03
CA GLY A 159 6.68 5.46 -24.95
C GLY A 159 7.15 4.15 -24.30
N ILE A 160 7.95 3.36 -25.02
CA ILE A 160 8.41 2.03 -24.60
C ILE A 160 9.36 2.06 -23.39
N THR A 161 10.20 3.08 -23.27
CA THR A 161 11.11 3.25 -22.12
C THR A 161 10.37 3.43 -20.82
N GLY A 162 9.25 4.16 -20.85
CA GLY A 162 8.36 4.29 -19.69
C GLY A 162 7.69 2.97 -19.32
N ALA A 163 7.27 2.17 -20.29
CA ALA A 163 6.69 0.86 -20.04
C ALA A 163 7.71 -0.11 -19.41
N ILE A 164 8.95 -0.12 -19.88
CA ILE A 164 10.03 -0.93 -19.29
C ILE A 164 10.29 -0.50 -17.84
N ALA A 165 10.43 0.80 -17.58
CA ALA A 165 10.64 1.29 -16.23
C ALA A 165 9.51 0.90 -15.25
N ILE A 166 8.26 1.03 -15.69
CA ILE A 166 7.06 0.61 -14.93
C ILE A 166 7.12 -0.89 -14.65
N SER A 167 7.48 -1.70 -15.64
CA SER A 167 7.54 -3.15 -15.52
C SER A 167 8.62 -3.62 -14.56
N LEU A 168 9.83 -3.08 -14.67
CA LEU A 168 10.94 -3.41 -13.77
C LEU A 168 10.62 -3.03 -12.33
N PHE A 169 9.97 -1.88 -12.14
CA PHE A 169 9.57 -1.46 -10.80
C PHE A 169 8.44 -2.33 -10.24
N LEU A 170 7.50 -2.78 -11.10
CA LEU A 170 6.44 -3.71 -10.72
C LEU A 170 7.01 -5.06 -10.27
N VAL A 171 8.02 -5.59 -10.98
CA VAL A 171 8.74 -6.81 -10.58
C VAL A 171 9.39 -6.64 -9.19
N LEU A 172 10.04 -5.50 -8.93
CA LEU A 172 10.61 -5.20 -7.61
C LEU A 172 9.52 -5.19 -6.51
N LEU A 173 8.35 -4.63 -6.80
CA LEU A 173 7.22 -4.61 -5.85
C LEU A 173 6.68 -6.01 -5.57
N ILE A 174 6.56 -6.87 -6.59
CA ILE A 174 6.11 -8.27 -6.43
C ILE A 174 7.06 -9.03 -5.51
N PHE A 175 8.38 -8.86 -5.70
CA PHE A 175 9.39 -9.50 -4.84
C PHE A 175 9.58 -8.79 -3.48
N SER A 176 9.00 -7.61 -3.29
CA SER A 176 9.00 -6.94 -1.98
C SER A 176 7.91 -7.45 -1.04
N ARG A 177 6.76 -7.87 -1.60
CA ARG A 177 5.64 -8.46 -0.85
C ARG A 177 4.66 -9.16 -1.81
N PRO A 178 4.00 -10.27 -1.41
CA PRO A 178 2.98 -10.94 -2.23
C PRO A 178 1.90 -9.98 -2.73
N ASN A 179 1.51 -9.01 -1.90
CA ASN A 179 0.52 -7.98 -2.24
C ASN A 179 0.95 -7.06 -3.41
N GLY A 180 2.22 -7.10 -3.83
CA GLY A 180 2.69 -6.46 -5.06
C GLY A 180 2.00 -6.99 -6.32
N LEU A 181 1.52 -8.25 -6.30
CA LEU A 181 0.70 -8.81 -7.38
C LEU A 181 -0.59 -8.03 -7.62
N LEU A 182 -1.14 -7.39 -6.58
CA LEU A 182 -2.36 -6.58 -6.68
C LEU A 182 -2.16 -5.28 -7.47
N LEU A 183 -0.91 -4.88 -7.74
CA LEU A 183 -0.60 -3.74 -8.60
C LEU A 183 -0.58 -4.13 -10.10
N VAL A 184 -0.57 -5.42 -10.41
CA VAL A 184 -0.57 -5.91 -11.79
C VAL A 184 -1.84 -5.48 -12.55
N PRO A 185 -3.08 -5.76 -12.07
CA PRO A 185 -4.28 -5.36 -12.79
C PRO A 185 -4.42 -3.85 -13.01
N PRO A 186 -4.21 -2.96 -12.00
CA PRO A 186 -4.21 -1.51 -12.23
C PRO A 186 -3.19 -1.05 -13.27
N THR A 187 -2.01 -1.68 -13.29
CA THR A 187 -0.97 -1.37 -14.28
C THR A 187 -1.39 -1.80 -15.68
N ILE A 188 -1.97 -2.99 -15.83
CA ILE A 188 -2.52 -3.49 -17.08
C ILE A 188 -3.59 -2.53 -17.59
N ILE A 189 -4.57 -2.20 -16.77
CA ILE A 189 -5.64 -1.26 -17.12
C ILE A 189 -5.05 0.08 -17.56
N TYR A 190 -4.09 0.62 -16.82
CA TYR A 190 -3.40 1.85 -17.17
C TYR A 190 -2.71 1.77 -18.55
N LEU A 191 -1.97 0.70 -18.81
CA LEU A 191 -1.26 0.51 -20.08
C LEU A 191 -2.23 0.39 -21.27
N LEU A 192 -3.33 -0.34 -21.12
CA LEU A 192 -4.35 -0.50 -22.17
C LEU A 192 -5.03 0.83 -22.52
N PHE A 193 -5.40 1.63 -21.52
CA PHE A 193 -6.03 2.95 -21.74
C PHE A 193 -5.07 4.00 -22.27
N ARG A 194 -3.76 3.75 -22.21
CA ARG A 194 -2.73 4.66 -22.70
C ARG A 194 -2.44 4.51 -24.18
N THR A 195 -2.68 3.34 -24.77
CA THR A 195 -2.31 3.01 -26.17
C THR A 195 -3.00 3.94 -27.16
N GLN A 196 -2.21 4.52 -28.08
CA GLN A 196 -2.71 5.44 -29.11
C GLN A 196 -2.63 4.82 -30.51
N THR A 197 -1.76 3.83 -30.72
CA THR A 197 -1.55 3.16 -32.00
C THR A 197 -1.91 1.67 -31.97
N LYS A 198 -2.28 1.10 -33.12
CA LYS A 198 -2.58 -0.34 -33.23
C LYS A 198 -1.37 -1.22 -32.81
N LYS A 199 -0.14 -0.78 -33.12
CA LYS A 199 1.08 -1.51 -32.72
C LYS A 199 1.26 -1.50 -31.20
N GLU A 200 1.08 -0.35 -30.55
CA GLU A 200 1.13 -0.25 -29.08
C GLU A 200 0.02 -1.07 -28.43
N LEU A 201 -1.18 -1.11 -29.01
CA LEU A 201 -2.29 -1.92 -28.49
C LEU A 201 -1.93 -3.42 -28.53
N VAL A 202 -1.45 -3.93 -29.66
CA VAL A 202 -1.04 -5.35 -29.80
C VAL A 202 0.07 -5.68 -28.79
N PHE A 203 1.09 -4.84 -28.68
CA PHE A 203 2.16 -5.02 -27.71
C PHE A 203 1.63 -5.00 -26.26
N SER A 204 0.76 -4.07 -25.94
CA SER A 204 0.14 -3.98 -24.61
C SER A 204 -0.73 -5.20 -24.30
N CYS A 205 -1.53 -5.67 -25.24
CA CYS A 205 -2.33 -6.89 -25.07
C CYS A 205 -1.46 -8.13 -24.84
N PHE A 206 -0.38 -8.30 -25.62
CA PHE A 206 0.58 -9.37 -25.39
C PHE A 206 1.22 -9.30 -24.02
N PHE A 207 1.72 -8.12 -23.65
CA PHE A 207 2.32 -7.88 -22.33
C PHE A 207 1.33 -8.13 -21.18
N CYS A 208 0.07 -7.71 -21.33
CA CYS A 208 -0.99 -7.98 -20.37
C CYS A 208 -1.25 -9.48 -20.21
N ALA A 209 -1.29 -10.24 -21.31
CA ALA A 209 -1.46 -11.68 -21.25
C ALA A 209 -0.31 -12.36 -20.49
N VAL A 210 0.94 -11.94 -20.73
CA VAL A 210 2.12 -12.45 -20.00
C VAL A 210 2.02 -12.13 -18.50
N LEU A 211 1.66 -10.89 -18.15
CA LEU A 211 1.50 -10.48 -16.75
C LEU A 211 0.38 -11.25 -16.03
N LEU A 212 -0.77 -11.44 -16.66
CA LEU A 212 -1.89 -12.19 -16.08
C LEU A 212 -1.56 -13.66 -15.90
N THR A 213 -0.91 -14.28 -16.89
CA THR A 213 -0.45 -15.67 -16.79
C THR A 213 0.59 -15.83 -15.67
N GLY A 214 1.57 -14.92 -15.62
CA GLY A 214 2.56 -14.88 -14.54
C GLY A 214 1.93 -14.70 -13.17
N MET A 215 0.97 -13.78 -13.04
CA MET A 215 0.22 -13.55 -11.79
C MET A 215 -0.53 -14.82 -11.35
N TYR A 216 -1.23 -15.50 -12.28
CA TYR A 216 -1.93 -16.74 -11.99
C TYR A 216 -0.98 -17.84 -11.48
N MET A 217 0.15 -18.05 -12.17
CA MET A 217 1.16 -19.03 -11.74
C MET A 217 1.75 -18.70 -10.38
N LEU A 218 2.09 -17.42 -10.13
CA LEU A 218 2.66 -16.97 -8.87
C LEU A 218 1.67 -17.08 -7.72
N LEU A 219 0.38 -16.79 -7.92
CA LEU A 219 -0.66 -16.97 -6.91
C LEU A 219 -0.83 -18.44 -6.53
N ASN A 220 -0.87 -19.34 -7.50
CA ASN A 220 -0.93 -20.77 -7.19
C ASN A 220 0.30 -21.25 -6.41
N THR A 221 1.51 -20.82 -6.79
CA THR A 221 2.75 -21.15 -6.06
C THR A 221 2.73 -20.61 -4.63
N LEU A 222 2.18 -19.42 -4.42
CA LEU A 222 2.05 -18.80 -3.11
C LEU A 222 1.12 -19.61 -2.19
N PHE A 223 -0.05 -19.98 -2.69
CA PHE A 223 -1.09 -20.66 -1.92
C PHE A 223 -0.81 -22.16 -1.70
N THR A 224 0.09 -22.76 -2.46
CA THR A 224 0.56 -24.16 -2.23
C THR A 224 1.72 -24.23 -1.23
N GLY A 225 2.23 -23.09 -0.75
CA GLY A 225 3.48 -22.98 0.03
C GLY A 225 3.42 -23.37 1.52
N GLY A 226 2.35 -24.00 2.03
CA GLY A 226 2.26 -24.54 3.40
C GLY A 226 1.16 -23.91 4.28
N GLU A 227 1.03 -24.38 5.51
CA GLU A 227 -0.08 -24.09 6.44
C GLU A 227 -0.39 -22.60 6.69
N ASP A 228 0.62 -21.72 6.66
CA ASP A 228 0.44 -20.27 6.85
C ASP A 228 -0.22 -19.56 5.67
N MET A 229 -0.36 -20.24 4.52
CA MET A 229 -0.85 -19.68 3.27
C MET A 229 -2.02 -20.48 2.67
N ASP A 230 -2.73 -21.27 3.49
CA ASP A 230 -3.92 -21.97 3.03
C ASP A 230 -4.98 -20.97 2.58
N ALA A 231 -5.27 -20.97 1.27
CA ALA A 231 -6.21 -20.08 0.63
C ALA A 231 -7.65 -20.26 1.10
N MET A 232 -8.02 -21.47 1.57
CA MET A 232 -9.38 -21.79 2.00
C MET A 232 -9.60 -21.55 3.49
N LYS A 233 -8.55 -21.55 4.30
CA LYS A 233 -8.62 -21.35 5.75
C LYS A 233 -9.40 -20.10 6.18
N PRO A 234 -9.21 -18.90 5.56
CA PRO A 234 -9.98 -17.70 5.92
C PRO A 234 -11.49 -17.82 5.71
N PHE A 235 -11.94 -18.74 4.88
CA PHE A 235 -13.36 -18.98 4.62
C PHE A 235 -13.92 -20.07 5.53
N ILE A 236 -13.16 -21.15 5.75
CA ILE A 236 -13.57 -22.28 6.61
C ILE A 236 -13.64 -21.85 8.07
N GLU A 237 -12.67 -21.06 8.54
CA GLU A 237 -12.59 -20.55 9.91
C GLU A 237 -13.28 -19.19 10.08
N GLU A 238 -13.93 -18.68 9.04
CA GLU A 238 -14.69 -17.42 9.04
C GLU A 238 -13.85 -16.21 9.53
N HIS A 239 -12.60 -16.12 9.09
CA HIS A 239 -11.71 -15.03 9.47
C HIS A 239 -12.10 -13.71 8.79
N ILE A 240 -12.53 -12.72 9.57
CA ILE A 240 -12.59 -11.31 9.12
C ILE A 240 -11.21 -10.69 9.29
N ILE A 241 -10.61 -10.85 10.47
CA ILE A 241 -9.24 -10.47 10.80
C ILE A 241 -8.42 -11.75 10.89
N CYS A 242 -7.25 -11.78 10.26
CA CYS A 242 -6.40 -12.96 10.26
C CYS A 242 -6.05 -13.42 11.67
N PHE A 243 -6.09 -14.71 11.90
CA PHE A 243 -5.83 -15.37 13.18
C PHE A 243 -6.85 -15.03 14.30
N VAL A 244 -7.97 -14.39 13.97
CA VAL A 244 -9.07 -14.15 14.90
C VAL A 244 -10.30 -14.85 14.34
N PRO A 245 -10.50 -16.15 14.64
CA PRO A 245 -11.64 -16.91 14.15
C PRO A 245 -12.92 -16.40 14.82
N LEU A 246 -14.00 -16.31 14.06
CA LEU A 246 -15.34 -16.26 14.61
C LEU A 246 -15.74 -17.70 15.03
N LYS A 247 -16.70 -17.84 15.94
CA LYS A 247 -17.30 -19.15 16.18
C LYS A 247 -18.02 -19.56 14.89
N PRO A 248 -17.63 -20.68 14.25
CA PRO A 248 -18.29 -21.12 13.03
C PRO A 248 -19.78 -21.37 13.34
N GLU A 249 -20.65 -20.77 12.53
CA GLU A 249 -22.10 -20.97 12.64
C GLU A 249 -22.52 -22.39 12.16
N GLY A 250 -21.55 -23.28 11.91
CA GLY A 250 -21.79 -24.64 11.45
C GLY A 250 -22.34 -24.71 10.03
N ALA A 251 -22.07 -23.72 9.21
CA ALA A 251 -22.49 -23.70 7.82
C ALA A 251 -21.90 -24.91 7.06
N ASN A 252 -22.75 -25.73 6.45
CA ASN A 252 -22.33 -26.76 5.51
C ASN A 252 -21.84 -26.08 4.24
N LEU A 253 -20.52 -25.83 4.15
CA LEU A 253 -19.89 -25.20 3.01
C LEU A 253 -19.56 -26.23 1.93
N ASN A 254 -19.92 -25.94 0.68
CA ASN A 254 -19.49 -26.69 -0.48
C ASN A 254 -18.06 -26.29 -0.82
N ILE A 255 -17.08 -27.06 -0.38
CA ILE A 255 -15.65 -26.77 -0.51
C ILE A 255 -14.98 -27.90 -1.28
N VAL A 256 -14.03 -27.54 -2.14
CA VAL A 256 -13.09 -28.45 -2.79
C VAL A 256 -11.68 -27.95 -2.48
N GLN A 257 -10.78 -28.88 -2.19
CA GLN A 257 -9.36 -28.58 -2.00
C GLN A 257 -8.57 -29.41 -2.99
N THR A 258 -8.05 -28.73 -4.02
CA THR A 258 -7.25 -29.34 -5.08
C THR A 258 -5.80 -28.82 -5.04
N SER A 259 -5.00 -29.24 -5.99
CA SER A 259 -3.66 -28.66 -6.21
C SER A 259 -3.68 -27.25 -6.82
N ASN A 260 -4.87 -26.66 -7.05
CA ASN A 260 -5.05 -25.35 -7.67
C ASN A 260 -5.90 -24.43 -6.78
N PRO A 261 -5.29 -23.80 -5.76
CA PRO A 261 -5.99 -22.99 -4.77
C PRO A 261 -6.80 -21.82 -5.34
N VAL A 262 -6.35 -21.24 -6.46
CA VAL A 262 -7.10 -20.15 -7.12
C VAL A 262 -8.44 -20.66 -7.63
N ASN A 263 -8.48 -21.83 -8.26
CA ASN A 263 -9.73 -22.44 -8.73
C ASN A 263 -10.63 -22.85 -7.55
N ASP A 264 -10.05 -23.32 -6.44
CA ASP A 264 -10.80 -23.70 -5.24
C ASP A 264 -11.53 -22.51 -4.62
N ILE A 265 -10.90 -21.31 -4.60
CA ILE A 265 -11.55 -20.06 -4.18
C ILE A 265 -12.74 -19.73 -5.10
N PHE A 266 -12.57 -19.81 -6.42
CA PHE A 266 -13.66 -19.55 -7.37
C PHE A 266 -14.79 -20.56 -7.22
N TYR A 267 -14.49 -21.83 -7.04
CA TYR A 267 -15.47 -22.87 -6.77
C TYR A 267 -16.28 -22.55 -5.51
N TYR A 268 -15.60 -22.20 -4.41
CA TYR A 268 -16.25 -21.79 -3.17
C TYR A 268 -17.19 -20.61 -3.36
N ILE A 269 -16.77 -19.54 -4.05
CA ILE A 269 -17.59 -18.34 -4.28
C ILE A 269 -18.86 -18.67 -5.03
N ILE A 270 -18.76 -19.49 -6.09
CA ILE A 270 -19.89 -19.87 -6.94
C ILE A 270 -20.90 -20.74 -6.17
N HIS A 271 -20.42 -21.66 -5.33
CA HIS A 271 -21.27 -22.61 -4.61
C HIS A 271 -21.74 -22.13 -3.24
N ASN A 272 -21.14 -21.04 -2.69
CA ASN A 272 -21.53 -20.44 -1.41
C ASN A 272 -21.70 -18.91 -1.51
N PRO A 273 -22.49 -18.37 -2.44
CA PRO A 273 -22.48 -16.92 -2.75
C PRO A 273 -22.96 -16.06 -1.58
N LEU A 274 -23.94 -16.53 -0.79
CA LEU A 274 -24.46 -15.79 0.36
C LEU A 274 -23.43 -15.71 1.49
N HIS A 275 -22.76 -16.83 1.80
CA HIS A 275 -21.70 -16.88 2.79
C HIS A 275 -20.53 -15.97 2.40
N TYR A 276 -20.04 -16.09 1.14
CA TYR A 276 -18.99 -15.23 0.63
C TYR A 276 -19.37 -13.74 0.73
N SER A 277 -20.56 -13.36 0.27
CA SER A 277 -21.01 -11.96 0.26
C SER A 277 -21.09 -11.36 1.67
N LYS A 278 -21.62 -12.12 2.66
CA LYS A 278 -21.66 -11.72 4.06
C LYS A 278 -20.25 -11.38 4.57
N PHE A 279 -19.28 -12.30 4.38
CA PHE A 279 -17.92 -12.12 4.84
C PHE A 279 -17.15 -11.07 4.04
N ALA A 280 -17.39 -10.96 2.74
CA ALA A 280 -16.78 -9.92 1.91
C ALA A 280 -17.14 -8.51 2.41
N VAL A 281 -18.42 -8.27 2.74
CA VAL A 281 -18.85 -6.97 3.28
C VAL A 281 -18.21 -6.69 4.65
N LEU A 282 -18.15 -7.67 5.55
CA LEU A 282 -17.53 -7.53 6.85
C LEU A 282 -16.02 -7.26 6.75
N LYS A 283 -15.32 -7.95 5.84
CA LYS A 283 -13.90 -7.74 5.56
C LYS A 283 -13.63 -6.36 4.97
N LEU A 284 -14.46 -5.89 4.03
CA LEU A 284 -14.35 -4.52 3.48
C LEU A 284 -14.59 -3.46 4.56
N PHE A 285 -15.57 -3.66 5.43
CA PHE A 285 -15.81 -2.77 6.55
C PHE A 285 -14.61 -2.74 7.51
N SER A 286 -14.05 -3.90 7.88
CA SER A 286 -12.85 -4.01 8.70
C SER A 286 -11.66 -3.28 8.07
N PHE A 287 -11.46 -3.47 6.76
CA PHE A 287 -10.38 -2.84 5.99
C PHE A 287 -10.42 -1.31 6.09
N PHE A 288 -11.57 -0.67 5.86
CA PHE A 288 -11.67 0.80 5.89
C PHE A 288 -11.81 1.38 7.29
N ASN A 289 -12.34 0.62 8.25
CA ASN A 289 -12.60 1.13 9.59
C ASN A 289 -11.31 1.39 10.39
N MET A 290 -10.28 0.56 10.27
CA MET A 290 -9.00 0.59 10.98
C MET A 290 -9.12 0.59 12.53
N THR A 291 -10.29 0.89 13.11
CA THR A 291 -10.51 0.77 14.56
C THR A 291 -10.64 -0.69 14.96
N ARG A 292 -10.18 -1.04 16.16
CA ARG A 292 -10.19 -2.42 16.66
C ARG A 292 -10.71 -2.46 18.10
N SER A 293 -11.40 -3.54 18.45
CA SER A 293 -11.93 -3.73 19.82
C SER A 293 -10.84 -3.83 20.88
N TYR A 294 -9.65 -4.25 20.50
CA TYR A 294 -8.48 -4.37 21.38
C TYR A 294 -7.64 -3.09 21.46
N TYR A 295 -7.97 -2.03 20.72
CA TYR A 295 -7.36 -0.72 20.89
C TYR A 295 -8.06 0.05 22.01
N SER A 296 -7.33 0.96 22.67
CA SER A 296 -7.94 1.84 23.67
C SER A 296 -9.02 2.73 23.02
N PRO A 297 -10.06 3.15 23.78
CA PRO A 297 -11.07 4.07 23.25
C PRO A 297 -10.48 5.36 22.69
N ALA A 298 -9.47 5.92 23.37
CA ALA A 298 -8.77 7.13 22.91
C ALA A 298 -8.08 6.92 21.54
N HIS A 299 -7.44 5.77 21.33
CA HIS A 299 -6.82 5.42 20.05
C HIS A 299 -7.87 5.33 18.94
N ASN A 300 -8.98 4.62 19.18
CA ASN A 300 -10.07 4.48 18.22
C ASN A 300 -10.72 5.82 17.88
N ILE A 301 -10.93 6.71 18.86
CA ILE A 301 -11.46 8.05 18.63
C ILE A 301 -10.49 8.87 17.77
N LEU A 302 -9.20 8.85 18.09
CA LEU A 302 -8.19 9.57 17.31
C LEU A 302 -8.14 9.10 15.87
N LEU A 303 -8.16 7.79 15.63
CA LEU A 303 -8.23 7.22 14.28
C LEU A 303 -9.48 7.70 13.55
N ALA A 304 -10.65 7.63 14.18
CA ALA A 304 -11.90 8.08 13.57
C ALA A 304 -11.89 9.57 13.23
N MET A 305 -11.36 10.42 14.12
CA MET A 305 -11.22 11.86 13.87
C MET A 305 -10.33 12.18 12.67
N ILE A 306 -9.34 11.36 12.38
CA ILE A 306 -8.47 11.52 11.20
C ILE A 306 -9.12 10.92 9.95
N LEU A 307 -9.64 9.70 10.06
CA LEU A 307 -10.10 8.93 8.90
C LEU A 307 -11.41 9.48 8.31
N ILE A 308 -12.38 9.87 9.15
CA ILE A 308 -13.68 10.35 8.68
C ILE A 308 -13.53 11.58 7.76
N PRO A 309 -12.83 12.66 8.17
CA PRO A 309 -12.61 13.80 7.28
C PRO A 309 -11.83 13.43 6.00
N VAL A 310 -10.82 12.57 6.12
CA VAL A 310 -10.04 12.09 4.98
C VAL A 310 -10.92 11.34 3.99
N TYR A 311 -11.80 10.44 4.43
CA TYR A 311 -12.70 9.71 3.55
C TYR A 311 -13.74 10.61 2.89
N ILE A 312 -14.32 11.58 3.63
CA ILE A 312 -15.25 12.57 3.06
C ILE A 312 -14.55 13.38 1.96
N LEU A 313 -13.36 13.90 2.24
CA LEU A 313 -12.58 14.66 1.26
C LEU A 313 -12.15 13.80 0.08
N ALA A 314 -11.79 12.53 0.31
CA ALA A 314 -11.43 11.59 -0.74
C ALA A 314 -12.63 11.30 -1.67
N LEU A 315 -13.83 11.15 -1.11
CA LEU A 315 -15.06 10.97 -1.88
C LEU A 315 -15.35 12.19 -2.76
N ILE A 316 -15.24 13.40 -2.20
CA ILE A 316 -15.36 14.66 -2.97
C ILE A 316 -14.30 14.70 -4.08
N GLY A 317 -13.06 14.34 -3.76
CA GLY A 317 -11.95 14.28 -4.70
C GLY A 317 -12.18 13.29 -5.83
N PHE A 318 -12.70 12.12 -5.52
CA PHE A 318 -13.04 11.09 -6.51
C PHE A 318 -13.98 11.62 -7.60
N PHE A 319 -15.08 12.25 -7.23
CA PHE A 319 -16.02 12.83 -8.20
C PHE A 319 -15.43 14.03 -8.98
N ARG A 320 -14.40 14.70 -8.47
CA ARG A 320 -13.74 15.85 -9.13
C ARG A 320 -12.50 15.46 -9.93
N PHE A 321 -11.97 14.25 -9.73
CA PHE A 321 -10.72 13.80 -10.32
C PHE A 321 -10.85 13.38 -11.80
N VAL A 322 -12.06 13.03 -12.23
CA VAL A 322 -12.31 12.27 -13.47
C VAL A 322 -11.93 13.03 -14.76
N LYS A 323 -11.82 14.39 -14.77
CA LYS A 323 -11.68 15.15 -16.02
C LYS A 323 -10.27 15.45 -16.53
N PRO A 324 -9.25 15.90 -15.73
CA PRO A 324 -7.99 16.37 -16.32
C PRO A 324 -6.88 15.32 -16.49
N PHE A 325 -6.92 14.17 -15.78
CA PHE A 325 -5.83 13.18 -15.74
C PHE A 325 -6.30 11.77 -16.06
N LYS A 326 -7.07 11.61 -17.13
CA LYS A 326 -7.86 10.42 -17.45
C LYS A 326 -7.12 9.08 -17.20
N ASN A 327 -5.92 8.90 -17.73
CA ASN A 327 -5.19 7.63 -17.64
C ASN A 327 -4.66 7.36 -16.22
N PHE A 328 -4.07 8.38 -15.58
CA PHE A 328 -3.57 8.24 -14.21
C PHE A 328 -4.71 8.09 -13.19
N THR A 329 -5.85 8.74 -13.42
CA THR A 329 -7.06 8.55 -12.62
C THR A 329 -7.55 7.12 -12.69
N ILE A 330 -7.56 6.52 -13.87
CA ILE A 330 -7.96 5.11 -14.05
C ILE A 330 -7.04 4.20 -13.23
N PHE A 331 -5.72 4.42 -13.27
CA PHE A 331 -4.77 3.67 -12.45
C PHE A 331 -5.10 3.77 -10.95
N LEU A 332 -5.25 4.99 -10.42
CA LEU A 332 -5.55 5.21 -9.00
C LEU A 332 -6.89 4.58 -8.58
N VAL A 333 -7.93 4.77 -9.38
CA VAL A 333 -9.26 4.22 -9.09
C VAL A 333 -9.25 2.70 -9.15
N SER A 334 -8.58 2.12 -10.16
CA SER A 334 -8.43 0.67 -10.25
C SER A 334 -7.71 0.09 -9.02
N LEU A 335 -6.64 0.75 -8.56
CA LEU A 335 -5.92 0.34 -7.35
C LEU A 335 -6.81 0.42 -6.10
N LEU A 336 -7.55 1.53 -5.93
CA LEU A 336 -8.43 1.75 -4.78
C LEU A 336 -9.65 0.82 -4.76
N ILE A 337 -10.04 0.24 -5.89
CA ILE A 337 -11.11 -0.76 -5.97
C ILE A 337 -10.55 -2.17 -5.81
N LEU A 338 -9.52 -2.51 -6.59
CA LEU A 338 -9.03 -3.89 -6.67
C LEU A 338 -8.27 -4.33 -5.41
N TYR A 339 -7.56 -3.40 -4.75
CA TYR A 339 -6.82 -3.74 -3.54
C TYR A 339 -7.74 -4.11 -2.35
N PRO A 340 -8.77 -3.32 -1.99
CA PRO A 340 -9.75 -3.75 -1.00
C PRO A 340 -10.52 -5.01 -1.40
N LEU A 341 -10.87 -5.16 -2.69
CA LEU A 341 -11.53 -6.39 -3.17
C LEU A 341 -10.66 -7.62 -2.94
N ALA A 342 -9.34 -7.53 -3.10
CA ALA A 342 -8.44 -8.64 -2.84
C ALA A 342 -8.48 -9.10 -1.36
N VAL A 343 -8.77 -8.19 -0.43
CA VAL A 343 -8.93 -8.54 1.00
C VAL A 343 -10.19 -9.41 1.22
N THR A 344 -11.18 -9.36 0.34
CA THR A 344 -12.34 -10.24 0.44
C THR A 344 -12.00 -11.72 0.18
N PHE A 345 -10.91 -11.98 -0.56
CA PHE A 345 -10.41 -13.33 -0.87
C PHE A 345 -9.47 -13.89 0.22
N GLN A 346 -9.13 -13.09 1.21
CA GLN A 346 -8.32 -13.48 2.37
C GLN A 346 -8.94 -12.89 3.64
N CYS A 347 -8.18 -12.63 4.68
CA CYS A 347 -8.60 -11.89 5.87
C CYS A 347 -7.92 -10.52 5.92
N ASP A 348 -8.48 -9.56 6.68
CA ASP A 348 -7.80 -8.31 7.00
C ASP A 348 -6.71 -8.54 8.06
N ASP A 349 -5.69 -7.71 8.07
CA ASP A 349 -4.63 -7.78 9.06
C ASP A 349 -5.04 -7.07 10.36
N TRP A 350 -4.65 -7.63 11.49
CA TRP A 350 -5.00 -7.10 12.82
C TRP A 350 -4.45 -5.70 13.11
N HIS A 351 -3.35 -5.30 12.46
CA HIS A 351 -2.80 -3.94 12.51
C HIS A 351 -3.16 -3.10 11.29
N SER A 352 -4.17 -3.50 10.51
CA SER A 352 -4.63 -2.79 9.31
C SER A 352 -3.51 -2.56 8.27
N ARG A 353 -2.50 -3.47 8.21
CA ARG A 353 -1.35 -3.35 7.30
C ARG A 353 -1.76 -3.24 5.83
N PHE A 354 -2.84 -3.92 5.44
CA PHE A 354 -3.32 -3.85 4.06
C PHE A 354 -3.88 -2.47 3.72
N THR A 355 -4.58 -1.83 4.67
CA THR A 355 -5.10 -0.47 4.50
C THR A 355 -3.98 0.56 4.40
N MET A 356 -2.86 0.36 5.12
CA MET A 356 -1.70 1.26 5.07
C MET A 356 -1.13 1.41 3.66
N VAL A 357 -1.23 0.38 2.82
CA VAL A 357 -0.78 0.42 1.43
C VAL A 357 -1.63 1.35 0.58
N VAL A 358 -2.95 1.40 0.82
CA VAL A 358 -3.89 2.24 0.05
C VAL A 358 -4.15 3.60 0.68
N PHE A 359 -3.84 3.78 1.94
CA PHE A 359 -4.06 5.04 2.65
C PHE A 359 -3.41 6.26 1.95
N PRO A 360 -2.16 6.22 1.45
CA PRO A 360 -1.58 7.32 0.69
C PRO A 360 -2.42 7.72 -0.54
N TYR A 361 -3.07 6.77 -1.20
CA TYR A 361 -3.88 7.04 -2.38
C TYR A 361 -5.24 7.64 -2.03
N ILE A 362 -5.84 7.18 -0.94
CA ILE A 362 -7.03 7.81 -0.35
C ILE A 362 -6.71 9.26 0.00
N LEU A 363 -5.54 9.49 0.59
CA LEU A 363 -5.07 10.85 0.94
C LEU A 363 -4.80 11.71 -0.29
N LEU A 364 -4.32 11.16 -1.42
CA LEU A 364 -4.21 11.88 -2.70
C LEU A 364 -5.58 12.32 -3.23
N LEU A 365 -6.60 11.48 -3.13
CA LEU A 365 -7.96 11.88 -3.48
C LEU A 365 -8.47 12.98 -2.53
N ALA A 366 -8.22 12.86 -1.23
CA ALA A 366 -8.59 13.88 -0.24
C ALA A 366 -7.90 15.22 -0.55
N THR A 367 -6.63 15.19 -0.97
CA THR A 367 -5.89 16.37 -1.45
C THR A 367 -6.64 17.08 -2.58
N LYS A 368 -7.13 16.32 -3.56
CA LYS A 368 -7.92 16.87 -4.67
C LYS A 368 -9.27 17.42 -4.23
N GLY A 369 -9.93 16.72 -3.31
CA GLY A 369 -11.20 17.16 -2.70
C GLY A 369 -11.05 18.50 -1.98
N SER A 370 -10.05 18.62 -1.13
CA SER A 370 -9.72 19.85 -0.38
C SER A 370 -9.47 21.04 -1.33
N ALA A 371 -8.62 20.84 -2.35
CA ALA A 371 -8.33 21.89 -3.34
C ALA A 371 -9.59 22.37 -4.05
N SER A 372 -10.52 21.46 -4.38
CA SER A 372 -11.78 21.82 -5.06
C SER A 372 -12.71 22.67 -4.20
N LEU A 373 -12.74 22.42 -2.89
CA LEU A 373 -13.55 23.20 -1.95
C LEU A 373 -12.99 24.61 -1.78
N ILE A 374 -11.66 24.75 -1.62
CA ILE A 374 -10.99 26.06 -1.48
C ILE A 374 -11.23 26.92 -2.72
N THR A 375 -11.10 26.35 -3.92
CA THR A 375 -11.32 27.10 -5.19
C THR A 375 -12.77 27.57 -5.33
N ARG A 376 -13.74 26.75 -4.88
CA ARG A 376 -15.16 27.11 -4.92
C ARG A 376 -15.50 28.25 -3.94
N SER A 377 -14.88 28.21 -2.76
CA SER A 377 -15.05 29.28 -1.75
C SER A 377 -14.55 30.64 -2.28
N LYS A 378 -13.35 30.68 -2.89
CA LYS A 378 -12.80 31.93 -3.48
C LYS A 378 -13.71 32.51 -4.55
N LYS A 379 -14.20 31.70 -5.51
CA LYS A 379 -15.13 32.19 -6.55
C LYS A 379 -16.44 32.74 -5.98
N LYS A 380 -16.91 32.22 -4.85
CA LYS A 380 -18.11 32.69 -4.19
C LYS A 380 -17.89 34.06 -3.52
N HIS A 381 -16.70 34.30 -2.95
CA HIS A 381 -16.34 35.60 -2.34
C HIS A 381 -16.02 36.70 -3.37
N GLU A 382 -15.67 36.35 -4.62
CA GLU A 382 -15.44 37.30 -5.70
C GLU A 382 -16.76 37.77 -6.38
N LEU A 383 -17.87 37.09 -6.08
CA LEU A 383 -19.21 37.40 -6.64
C LEU A 383 -20.10 38.19 -5.67
N PHE A 384 -19.62 38.48 -4.47
CA PHE A 384 -20.22 39.36 -3.48
C PHE A 384 -19.27 40.50 -3.13
#